data_11889455d39e3c0163314064cce42cd2
#
_entry.id   11889455d39e3c0163314064cce42cd2
#
_cell.length_a   1.000
_cell.length_b   1.000
_cell.length_c   1.000
_cell.angle_alpha   90.00
_cell.angle_beta   90.00
_cell.angle_gamma   90.00
#
_symmetry.space_group_name_H-M   'P 1'
#
loop_
_entity.id
_entity.type
_entity.pdbx_description
1 polymer ?
#
loop_
_entity_poly.entity_id
_entity_poly.type
_entity_poly.pdbx_seq_one_letter_code
_entity_poly.pdbx_strand_id
1 'polypeptide(L)'
;IVTSLGVLTAVATLLSGGVTTAYANDALANPNSAMGYPSFKGAADPIPGTGVAFDPSTSYLKQVFDADVANGAGTDTAHDFWIDKMLTRTGTAPNGTGTNDAGDYNYAGADKNEYLFSRGRAAFMYTHTPEALGFVGDVAYWDQTGNDGFTVEVSIGGSKQTLRENTDKRKQTPSYFTTEFTNGDKTITVTEVKYITYTNVMVANFTITSTTGGDVTLTAASPFAQDGNDGDTELTGRFNVKNDLTTIYPRFSGNGFTVKDGKLASTLTLEANVPQTTKLQLGLIANELPDSTAEYEARFNGDLTDPAASYKDSVTTYNQWWVDNIPYVETQEHNIDKTVFYRWWLSRFNMLDANMPGNTFQYPTSIEGVLGYNNQIVLTSGMFINDTKWFRNAEYSYGTWVSAGQTAKKGQSGYYYYHDNPGDPANWNHSYTQYITKAGWDSYKVHGGPSSLAEALGDYGSEDVKGLLNSQSEPDSNDNQNSNGNKLIDWSWWSMTGNDADAVSFSEPGRSGQRMDRADGSANMWANANAAAQAYKAAGDTEKAAEMQQIADAIKQDVLDNLWDSDSKLLLHKWLNDGQFAKYKDLNNYYPYADRQ
;
A
#
# COMPACT_ATOMS: atom_id res chain seq x y z
N ILE A 1 -7.31 -25.33 32.94
CA ILE A 1 -8.74 -25.09 32.60
C ILE A 1 -9.14 -23.65 33.01
N VAL A 2 -8.68 -23.15 34.14
CA VAL A 2 -9.01 -21.76 34.59
C VAL A 2 -8.21 -20.71 33.81
N THR A 3 -7.02 -21.02 33.35
CA THR A 3 -6.17 -20.14 32.52
C THR A 3 -6.67 -19.99 31.08
N SER A 4 -7.32 -21.02 30.54
CA SER A 4 -7.90 -20.94 29.19
C SER A 4 -9.21 -20.13 29.13
N LEU A 5 -9.99 -20.07 30.22
CA LEU A 5 -11.22 -19.26 30.25
C LEU A 5 -10.91 -17.76 30.40
N GLY A 6 -9.84 -17.40 31.09
CA GLY A 6 -9.41 -15.99 31.24
C GLY A 6 -8.93 -15.39 29.92
N VAL A 7 -8.26 -16.18 29.10
CA VAL A 7 -7.79 -15.77 27.78
C VAL A 7 -8.96 -15.61 26.80
N LEU A 8 -9.95 -16.51 26.84
CA LEU A 8 -11.13 -16.38 25.99
C LEU A 8 -11.99 -15.13 26.34
N THR A 9 -12.06 -14.78 27.63
CA THR A 9 -12.85 -13.61 28.06
C THR A 9 -12.14 -12.29 27.70
N ALA A 10 -10.83 -12.24 27.76
CA ALA A 10 -10.06 -11.08 27.29
C ALA A 10 -10.14 -10.92 25.75
N VAL A 11 -10.15 -12.03 25.03
CA VAL A 11 -10.30 -12.08 23.58
C VAL A 11 -11.70 -11.59 23.15
N ALA A 12 -12.76 -12.03 23.85
CA ALA A 12 -14.13 -11.58 23.52
C ALA A 12 -14.35 -10.07 23.77
N THR A 13 -13.62 -9.49 24.71
CA THR A 13 -13.71 -8.04 25.00
C THR A 13 -12.88 -7.22 24.01
N LEU A 14 -11.82 -7.79 23.44
CA LEU A 14 -10.99 -7.16 22.40
C LEU A 14 -11.62 -7.26 21.00
N LEU A 15 -12.40 -8.32 20.72
CA LEU A 15 -13.11 -8.48 19.46
C LEU A 15 -14.20 -7.42 19.25
N SER A 16 -14.77 -6.87 20.33
CA SER A 16 -15.68 -5.73 20.23
C SER A 16 -15.00 -4.42 19.80
N GLY A 17 -13.67 -4.38 19.77
CA GLY A 17 -12.84 -3.28 19.29
C GLY A 17 -12.21 -3.51 17.91
N GLY A 18 -12.53 -4.61 17.20
CA GLY A 18 -12.00 -4.89 15.86
C GLY A 18 -10.59 -5.47 15.80
N VAL A 19 -10.06 -6.00 16.91
CA VAL A 19 -8.71 -6.59 16.99
C VAL A 19 -8.78 -8.11 16.95
N THR A 20 -7.95 -8.74 16.13
CA THR A 20 -7.85 -10.21 16.10
C THR A 20 -7.06 -10.77 17.27
N THR A 21 -7.30 -12.05 17.59
CA THR A 21 -6.58 -12.75 18.67
C THR A 21 -5.07 -12.87 18.41
N ALA A 22 -4.66 -13.04 17.17
CA ALA A 22 -3.25 -13.13 16.80
C ALA A 22 -2.53 -11.79 17.08
N TYR A 23 -3.10 -10.69 16.60
CA TYR A 23 -2.50 -9.37 16.79
C TYR A 23 -2.51 -8.92 18.25
N ALA A 24 -3.57 -9.24 18.99
CA ALA A 24 -3.62 -8.94 20.42
C ALA A 24 -2.52 -9.69 21.20
N ASN A 25 -2.22 -10.94 20.81
CA ASN A 25 -1.16 -11.70 21.44
C ASN A 25 0.23 -11.15 21.08
N ASP A 26 0.45 -10.77 19.83
CA ASP A 26 1.71 -10.18 19.39
C ASP A 26 1.91 -8.78 19.99
N ALA A 27 0.86 -7.97 20.04
CA ALA A 27 0.89 -6.67 20.70
C ALA A 27 1.20 -6.80 22.19
N LEU A 28 0.65 -7.82 22.88
CA LEU A 28 0.96 -8.10 24.28
C LEU A 28 2.39 -8.62 24.50
N ALA A 29 2.97 -9.26 23.48
CA ALA A 29 4.36 -9.72 23.53
C ALA A 29 5.37 -8.61 23.21
N ASN A 30 4.95 -7.52 22.58
CA ASN A 30 5.81 -6.39 22.27
C ASN A 30 6.00 -5.49 23.49
N PRO A 31 7.24 -5.23 23.94
CA PRO A 31 7.50 -4.35 25.09
C PRO A 31 6.92 -2.94 24.92
N ASN A 32 6.86 -2.42 23.71
CA ASN A 32 6.26 -1.12 23.44
C ASN A 32 4.73 -1.12 23.61
N SER A 33 4.10 -2.27 23.65
CA SER A 33 2.68 -2.35 23.98
C SER A 33 2.38 -1.86 25.41
N ALA A 34 3.40 -1.80 26.28
CA ALA A 34 3.29 -1.18 27.60
C ALA A 34 2.99 0.33 27.53
N MET A 35 3.35 1.00 26.42
CA MET A 35 2.98 2.40 26.18
C MET A 35 1.50 2.53 25.76
N GLY A 36 0.85 1.42 25.43
CA GLY A 36 -0.53 1.36 24.94
C GLY A 36 -0.72 1.93 23.54
N TYR A 37 -1.85 1.59 22.95
CA TYR A 37 -2.26 2.21 21.68
C TYR A 37 -2.97 3.53 21.95
N PRO A 38 -2.54 4.64 21.33
CA PRO A 38 -3.23 5.91 21.51
C PRO A 38 -4.66 5.82 20.99
N SER A 39 -5.60 6.36 21.76
CA SER A 39 -7.00 6.43 21.34
C SER A 39 -7.19 7.64 20.44
N PHE A 40 -7.65 7.41 19.23
CA PHE A 40 -8.12 8.46 18.34
C PHE A 40 -9.35 7.98 17.57
N LYS A 41 -10.14 8.91 17.07
CA LYS A 41 -11.35 8.59 16.33
C LYS A 41 -11.13 8.79 14.85
N GLY A 42 -11.96 8.09 14.07
CA GLY A 42 -11.94 8.19 12.62
C GLY A 42 -12.71 9.39 12.07
N ALA A 43 -13.06 9.31 10.79
CA ALA A 43 -13.66 10.37 9.97
C ALA A 43 -14.97 11.00 10.49
N ALA A 44 -15.58 10.42 11.52
CA ALA A 44 -16.76 10.99 12.16
C ALA A 44 -16.47 12.20 13.05
N ASP A 45 -15.19 12.47 13.33
CA ASP A 45 -14.82 13.61 14.16
C ASP A 45 -15.04 14.92 13.41
N PRO A 46 -15.39 16.01 14.10
CA PRO A 46 -15.54 17.31 13.48
C PRO A 46 -14.25 17.75 12.78
N ILE A 47 -14.41 18.48 11.68
CA ILE A 47 -13.26 19.12 11.02
C ILE A 47 -12.54 20.03 12.04
N PRO A 48 -11.23 19.87 12.25
CA PRO A 48 -10.51 20.64 13.25
C PRO A 48 -10.74 22.14 13.13
N GLY A 49 -11.09 22.79 14.25
CA GLY A 49 -11.33 24.22 14.34
C GLY A 49 -12.69 24.73 13.85
N THR A 50 -13.52 23.89 13.24
CA THR A 50 -14.84 24.30 12.73
C THR A 50 -16.00 23.84 13.61
N GLY A 51 -15.83 22.75 14.37
CA GLY A 51 -16.90 22.10 15.12
C GLY A 51 -17.97 21.43 14.24
N VAL A 52 -17.75 21.37 12.92
CA VAL A 52 -18.69 20.80 11.94
C VAL A 52 -18.17 19.47 11.44
N ALA A 53 -18.99 18.43 11.57
CA ALA A 53 -18.69 17.13 10.98
C ALA A 53 -18.74 17.24 9.45
N PHE A 54 -17.85 16.52 8.77
CA PHE A 54 -17.91 16.38 7.32
C PHE A 54 -19.12 15.53 6.93
N ASP A 55 -19.92 16.05 6.00
CA ASP A 55 -21.02 15.32 5.39
C ASP A 55 -20.62 14.83 3.98
N PRO A 56 -20.35 13.54 3.80
CA PRO A 56 -19.97 12.99 2.50
C PRO A 56 -20.99 13.25 1.40
N SER A 57 -22.27 13.38 1.74
CA SER A 57 -23.35 13.61 0.76
C SER A 57 -23.22 14.97 0.05
N THR A 58 -22.50 15.93 0.64
CA THR A 58 -22.23 17.25 0.08
C THR A 58 -20.95 17.30 -0.77
N SER A 59 -20.21 16.19 -0.84
CA SER A 59 -18.95 16.12 -1.58
C SER A 59 -19.16 16.30 -3.08
N TYR A 60 -18.34 17.14 -3.70
CA TYR A 60 -18.33 17.26 -5.16
C TYR A 60 -17.91 15.95 -5.82
N LEU A 61 -16.97 15.20 -5.22
CA LEU A 61 -16.59 13.86 -5.71
C LEU A 61 -17.79 12.91 -5.76
N LYS A 62 -18.67 12.96 -4.77
CA LYS A 62 -19.89 12.14 -4.80
C LYS A 62 -20.75 12.43 -6.03
N GLN A 63 -20.96 13.71 -6.33
CA GLN A 63 -21.77 14.11 -7.48
C GLN A 63 -21.16 13.61 -8.79
N VAL A 64 -19.84 13.70 -8.93
CA VAL A 64 -19.12 13.25 -10.12
C VAL A 64 -19.19 11.73 -10.25
N PHE A 65 -18.90 10.99 -9.19
CA PHE A 65 -18.95 9.53 -9.21
C PHE A 65 -20.35 8.97 -9.41
N ASP A 66 -21.37 9.57 -8.82
CA ASP A 66 -22.75 9.17 -9.05
C ASP A 66 -23.15 9.37 -10.53
N ALA A 67 -22.68 10.46 -11.15
CA ALA A 67 -22.91 10.72 -12.56
C ALA A 67 -22.18 9.70 -13.45
N ASP A 68 -20.93 9.38 -13.14
CA ASP A 68 -20.14 8.39 -13.87
C ASP A 68 -20.81 7.00 -13.82
N VAL A 69 -21.22 6.56 -12.63
CA VAL A 69 -21.92 5.28 -12.46
C VAL A 69 -23.27 5.27 -13.21
N ALA A 70 -24.01 6.38 -13.18
CA ALA A 70 -25.29 6.52 -13.89
C ALA A 70 -25.09 6.47 -15.43
N ASN A 71 -23.96 6.97 -15.93
CA ASN A 71 -23.57 6.97 -17.33
C ASN A 71 -22.89 5.68 -17.78
N GLY A 72 -22.78 4.67 -16.90
CA GLY A 72 -22.21 3.37 -17.19
C GLY A 72 -20.67 3.38 -17.23
N ALA A 73 -20.04 3.89 -16.18
CA ALA A 73 -18.59 3.78 -15.98
C ALA A 73 -18.09 2.36 -16.28
N GLY A 74 -16.97 2.25 -17.00
CA GLY A 74 -16.44 0.97 -17.48
C GLY A 74 -16.93 0.53 -18.86
N THR A 75 -17.84 1.27 -19.49
CA THR A 75 -18.20 1.05 -20.90
C THR A 75 -17.33 1.89 -21.83
N ASP A 76 -17.27 1.50 -23.10
CA ASP A 76 -16.47 2.20 -24.13
C ASP A 76 -16.78 3.68 -24.30
N THR A 77 -18.02 4.06 -24.06
CA THR A 77 -18.55 5.40 -24.35
C THR A 77 -18.67 6.27 -23.11
N ALA A 78 -18.47 5.70 -21.93
CA ALA A 78 -18.68 6.42 -20.69
C ALA A 78 -17.49 7.33 -20.36
N HIS A 79 -17.81 8.55 -19.95
CA HIS A 79 -16.88 9.39 -19.20
C HIS A 79 -16.61 8.74 -17.84
N ASP A 80 -15.37 8.81 -17.40
CA ASP A 80 -14.97 8.31 -16.10
C ASP A 80 -13.98 9.30 -15.47
N PHE A 81 -14.29 9.78 -14.28
CA PHE A 81 -13.48 10.71 -13.52
C PHE A 81 -12.01 10.23 -13.42
N TRP A 82 -11.80 8.94 -13.21
CA TRP A 82 -10.46 8.40 -13.06
C TRP A 82 -9.62 8.49 -14.31
N ILE A 83 -10.23 8.39 -15.48
CA ILE A 83 -9.54 8.56 -16.77
C ILE A 83 -9.07 10.00 -16.94
N ASP A 84 -9.86 10.96 -16.48
CA ASP A 84 -9.50 12.38 -16.58
C ASP A 84 -8.52 12.83 -15.49
N LYS A 85 -8.68 12.35 -14.27
CA LYS A 85 -7.97 12.85 -13.09
C LYS A 85 -6.78 12.00 -12.64
N MET A 86 -6.61 10.82 -13.22
CA MET A 86 -5.48 9.94 -12.91
C MET A 86 -4.57 9.75 -14.13
N LEU A 87 -3.32 9.39 -13.87
CA LEU A 87 -2.44 8.84 -14.88
C LEU A 87 -2.85 7.40 -15.13
N THR A 88 -3.92 7.20 -15.88
CA THR A 88 -4.39 5.88 -16.27
C THR A 88 -3.88 5.55 -17.66
N ARG A 89 -3.70 4.26 -17.93
CA ARG A 89 -3.32 3.79 -19.24
C ARG A 89 -4.55 3.62 -20.11
N THR A 90 -4.50 4.23 -21.28
CA THR A 90 -5.50 4.06 -22.33
C THR A 90 -4.77 3.82 -23.65
N GLY A 91 -5.42 3.13 -24.61
CA GLY A 91 -4.83 2.87 -25.93
C GLY A 91 -3.66 1.87 -25.90
N THR A 92 -2.70 2.09 -26.78
CA THR A 92 -1.57 1.18 -26.98
C THR A 92 -0.71 1.07 -25.73
N ALA A 93 -0.42 -0.16 -25.32
CA ALA A 93 0.51 -0.41 -24.24
C ALA A 93 1.92 0.10 -24.59
N PRO A 94 2.69 0.52 -23.59
CA PRO A 94 4.10 0.80 -23.77
C PRO A 94 4.81 -0.40 -24.41
N ASN A 95 5.71 -0.12 -25.31
CA ASN A 95 6.36 -1.15 -26.15
C ASN A 95 7.43 -1.97 -25.43
N GLY A 96 7.50 -1.94 -24.12
CA GLY A 96 8.38 -2.79 -23.32
C GLY A 96 9.88 -2.58 -23.54
N THR A 97 10.30 -1.49 -24.12
CA THR A 97 11.72 -1.25 -24.44
C THR A 97 12.51 -0.59 -23.31
N GLY A 98 11.86 -0.31 -22.17
CA GLY A 98 12.50 0.41 -21.08
C GLY A 98 12.80 1.88 -21.37
N THR A 99 12.38 2.40 -22.52
CA THR A 99 12.44 3.81 -22.82
C THR A 99 11.19 4.48 -22.28
N ASN A 100 11.36 5.31 -21.30
CA ASN A 100 10.31 6.14 -20.75
C ASN A 100 9.98 7.26 -21.73
N ASP A 101 9.13 6.99 -22.68
CA ASP A 101 8.45 8.07 -23.36
C ASP A 101 7.46 8.73 -22.40
N ALA A 102 7.29 10.03 -22.50
CA ALA A 102 6.44 10.78 -21.59
C ALA A 102 5.01 10.17 -21.53
N GLY A 103 4.65 9.63 -20.40
CA GLY A 103 3.39 8.90 -20.19
C GLY A 103 3.54 7.39 -20.21
N ASP A 104 4.72 6.87 -20.41
CA ASP A 104 5.01 5.46 -20.38
C ASP A 104 5.43 5.03 -18.95
N TYR A 105 4.63 4.20 -18.31
CA TYR A 105 4.89 3.65 -16.97
C TYR A 105 5.78 2.42 -17.00
N ASN A 106 6.58 2.24 -18.02
CA ASN A 106 7.56 1.19 -18.05
C ASN A 106 8.65 1.47 -17.01
N TYR A 107 8.61 0.77 -15.93
CA TYR A 107 9.77 0.65 -15.07
C TYR A 107 10.91 0.01 -15.87
N ALA A 108 12.08 0.63 -15.80
CA ALA A 108 13.26 0.22 -16.55
C ALA A 108 13.47 -1.30 -16.53
N GLY A 109 13.36 -1.93 -17.69
CA GLY A 109 13.62 -3.34 -17.88
C GLY A 109 12.48 -4.31 -17.55
N ALA A 110 11.32 -3.82 -17.20
CA ALA A 110 10.16 -4.67 -16.94
C ALA A 110 9.21 -4.64 -18.14
N ASP A 111 9.39 -5.56 -19.03
CA ASP A 111 8.63 -5.70 -20.27
C ASP A 111 7.16 -5.98 -20.00
N LYS A 112 6.45 -5.74 -19.16
CA LYS A 112 5.02 -6.02 -18.91
C LYS A 112 4.62 -5.87 -17.45
N ASN A 113 5.37 -5.11 -16.66
CA ASN A 113 5.00 -4.81 -15.28
C ASN A 113 3.86 -3.79 -15.27
N GLU A 114 2.67 -4.26 -15.50
CA GLU A 114 1.47 -3.46 -15.38
C GLU A 114 0.72 -3.88 -14.13
N TYR A 115 0.36 -2.90 -13.32
CA TYR A 115 -0.47 -3.15 -12.16
C TYR A 115 -1.92 -3.17 -12.56
N LEU A 116 -2.68 -4.12 -12.04
CA LEU A 116 -4.11 -3.97 -11.98
C LEU A 116 -4.40 -3.05 -10.78
N PHE A 117 -4.90 -1.86 -11.02
CA PHE A 117 -5.09 -0.84 -9.99
C PHE A 117 -6.15 -1.19 -8.96
N SER A 118 -7.16 -1.97 -9.35
CA SER A 118 -8.15 -2.51 -8.43
C SER A 118 -7.48 -3.47 -7.43
N ARG A 119 -7.80 -3.35 -6.16
CA ARG A 119 -7.19 -4.11 -5.08
C ARG A 119 -8.22 -4.53 -4.05
N GLY A 120 -8.11 -5.79 -3.62
CA GLY A 120 -8.77 -6.29 -2.42
C GLY A 120 -8.07 -5.88 -1.13
N ARG A 121 -8.55 -6.36 -0.02
CA ARG A 121 -7.93 -6.14 1.29
C ARG A 121 -6.52 -6.72 1.35
N ALA A 122 -6.33 -7.95 0.88
CA ALA A 122 -5.06 -8.64 0.80
C ALA A 122 -4.66 -9.03 -0.63
N ALA A 123 -5.64 -9.32 -1.49
CA ALA A 123 -5.42 -9.77 -2.84
C ALA A 123 -5.26 -8.61 -3.82
N PHE A 124 -4.24 -8.69 -4.67
CA PHE A 124 -4.02 -7.74 -5.75
C PHE A 124 -3.23 -8.41 -6.88
N MET A 125 -3.20 -7.75 -8.03
CA MET A 125 -2.40 -8.20 -9.15
C MET A 125 -1.10 -7.40 -9.18
N TYR A 126 0.01 -8.09 -8.97
CA TYR A 126 1.35 -7.51 -8.96
C TYR A 126 1.82 -7.14 -10.37
N THR A 127 1.75 -8.09 -11.27
CA THR A 127 1.87 -7.87 -12.71
C THR A 127 0.69 -8.52 -13.40
N HIS A 128 0.28 -7.99 -14.53
CA HIS A 128 -0.72 -8.67 -15.35
C HIS A 128 -0.39 -8.57 -16.83
N THR A 129 -0.92 -9.49 -17.58
CA THR A 129 -0.78 -9.58 -19.01
C THR A 129 -2.10 -9.09 -19.63
N PRO A 130 -2.23 -7.80 -19.96
CA PRO A 130 -3.49 -7.23 -20.40
C PRO A 130 -3.98 -7.84 -21.72
N GLU A 131 -3.07 -8.32 -22.55
CA GLU A 131 -3.35 -9.01 -23.82
C GLU A 131 -3.89 -10.44 -23.66
N ALA A 132 -4.15 -10.91 -22.45
CA ALA A 132 -4.73 -12.21 -22.16
C ALA A 132 -6.04 -12.09 -21.39
N LEU A 133 -7.00 -12.97 -21.69
CA LEU A 133 -8.26 -13.06 -20.96
C LEU A 133 -8.05 -13.67 -19.58
N GLY A 134 -8.77 -13.14 -18.60
CA GLY A 134 -8.69 -13.55 -17.21
C GLY A 134 -7.64 -12.75 -16.42
N PHE A 135 -7.25 -13.29 -15.29
CA PHE A 135 -6.23 -12.72 -14.41
C PHE A 135 -4.90 -13.42 -14.63
N VAL A 136 -4.26 -13.11 -15.76
CA VAL A 136 -2.96 -13.64 -16.15
C VAL A 136 -1.87 -12.69 -15.70
N GLY A 137 -0.87 -13.19 -14.98
CA GLY A 137 0.21 -12.45 -14.36
C GLY A 137 0.49 -12.91 -12.95
N ASP A 138 1.21 -12.12 -12.16
CA ASP A 138 1.55 -12.51 -10.79
C ASP A 138 0.53 -11.96 -9.79
N VAL A 139 -0.28 -12.86 -9.25
CA VAL A 139 -1.21 -12.56 -8.16
C VAL A 139 -0.43 -12.50 -6.86
N ALA A 140 -0.72 -11.49 -6.07
CA ALA A 140 -0.27 -11.40 -4.69
C ALA A 140 -1.45 -11.58 -3.73
N TYR A 141 -1.21 -12.31 -2.66
CA TYR A 141 -2.01 -12.29 -1.44
C TYR A 141 -1.10 -11.85 -0.32
N TRP A 142 -1.09 -10.56 -0.03
CA TRP A 142 -0.08 -9.85 0.73
C TRP A 142 1.30 -9.84 0.06
N ASP A 143 1.88 -10.99 -0.27
CA ASP A 143 3.14 -11.16 -1.00
C ASP A 143 2.88 -11.89 -2.33
N GLN A 144 3.88 -11.88 -3.19
CA GLN A 144 3.85 -12.51 -4.49
C GLN A 144 3.62 -14.02 -4.37
N THR A 145 2.77 -14.56 -5.22
CA THR A 145 2.50 -16.01 -5.27
C THR A 145 3.24 -16.70 -6.41
N GLY A 146 3.70 -15.98 -7.41
CA GLY A 146 4.28 -16.53 -8.63
C GLY A 146 3.26 -17.24 -9.53
N ASN A 147 1.97 -16.99 -9.33
CA ASN A 147 0.90 -17.69 -10.04
C ASN A 147 -0.08 -16.71 -10.68
N ASP A 148 -0.64 -17.12 -11.82
CA ASP A 148 -1.82 -16.47 -12.40
C ASP A 148 -3.03 -16.64 -11.47
N GLY A 149 -3.97 -15.69 -11.50
CA GLY A 149 -5.26 -15.87 -10.86
C GLY A 149 -6.06 -16.96 -11.57
N PHE A 150 -6.39 -16.72 -12.82
CA PHE A 150 -7.00 -17.70 -13.72
C PHE A 150 -6.83 -17.29 -15.19
N THR A 151 -6.81 -18.29 -16.05
CA THR A 151 -6.75 -18.13 -17.51
C THR A 151 -8.07 -18.51 -18.14
N VAL A 152 -8.39 -17.90 -19.30
CA VAL A 152 -9.62 -18.19 -20.06
C VAL A 152 -9.28 -18.48 -21.51
N GLU A 153 -9.80 -19.58 -22.03
CA GLU A 153 -9.72 -19.96 -23.45
C GLU A 153 -11.11 -19.89 -24.08
N VAL A 154 -11.17 -19.41 -25.32
CA VAL A 154 -12.40 -19.37 -26.13
C VAL A 154 -12.28 -20.36 -27.27
N SER A 155 -13.34 -21.15 -27.51
CA SER A 155 -13.42 -22.15 -28.59
C SER A 155 -14.72 -22.03 -29.35
N ILE A 156 -14.69 -22.29 -30.65
CA ILE A 156 -15.86 -22.38 -31.55
C ILE A 156 -15.84 -23.76 -32.19
N GLY A 157 -16.92 -24.51 -32.08
CA GLY A 157 -17.01 -25.86 -32.62
C GLY A 157 -15.86 -26.78 -32.15
N GLY A 158 -15.37 -26.59 -30.93
CA GLY A 158 -14.25 -27.33 -30.36
C GLY A 158 -12.86 -26.84 -30.78
N SER A 159 -12.76 -25.83 -31.66
CA SER A 159 -11.49 -25.26 -32.08
C SER A 159 -11.15 -24.02 -31.27
N LYS A 160 -10.01 -24.06 -30.55
CA LYS A 160 -9.48 -22.92 -29.77
C LYS A 160 -9.24 -21.72 -30.67
N GLN A 161 -9.70 -20.57 -30.27
CA GLN A 161 -9.51 -19.30 -30.95
C GLN A 161 -8.26 -18.58 -30.42
N THR A 162 -7.46 -18.05 -31.35
CA THR A 162 -6.40 -17.10 -30.99
C THR A 162 -7.01 -15.71 -30.98
N LEU A 163 -7.15 -15.16 -29.79
CA LEU A 163 -7.66 -13.80 -29.61
C LEU A 163 -6.50 -12.80 -29.59
N ARG A 164 -6.76 -11.61 -30.14
CA ARG A 164 -5.83 -10.47 -30.10
C ARG A 164 -6.54 -9.29 -29.48
N GLU A 165 -5.86 -8.63 -28.59
CA GLU A 165 -6.36 -7.43 -27.96
C GLU A 165 -6.43 -6.26 -28.94
N ASN A 166 -7.48 -5.48 -28.84
CA ASN A 166 -7.61 -4.15 -29.42
C ASN A 166 -7.14 -3.12 -28.40
N THR A 167 -5.86 -2.75 -28.44
CA THR A 167 -5.25 -1.87 -27.46
C THR A 167 -5.88 -0.46 -27.41
N ASP A 168 -6.52 -0.02 -28.50
CA ASP A 168 -7.23 1.27 -28.53
C ASP A 168 -8.49 1.27 -27.65
N LYS A 169 -8.96 0.07 -27.24
CA LYS A 169 -10.11 -0.11 -26.35
C LYS A 169 -9.71 -0.32 -24.89
N ARG A 170 -8.41 -0.41 -24.62
CA ARG A 170 -7.90 -0.62 -23.27
C ARG A 170 -8.13 0.62 -22.42
N LYS A 171 -8.75 0.42 -21.25
CA LYS A 171 -8.86 1.42 -20.19
C LYS A 171 -8.47 0.79 -18.86
N GLN A 172 -7.64 1.47 -18.12
CA GLN A 172 -7.21 1.05 -16.81
C GLN A 172 -7.49 2.17 -15.82
N THR A 173 -8.33 1.90 -14.83
CA THR A 173 -8.72 2.84 -13.77
C THR A 173 -8.37 2.25 -12.40
N PRO A 174 -8.41 3.03 -11.32
CA PRO A 174 -8.21 2.50 -9.98
C PRO A 174 -9.20 1.42 -9.55
N SER A 175 -10.38 1.33 -10.15
CA SER A 175 -11.44 0.42 -9.73
C SER A 175 -11.73 -0.70 -10.71
N TYR A 176 -11.27 -0.61 -11.95
CA TYR A 176 -11.48 -1.65 -12.96
C TYR A 176 -10.49 -1.53 -14.12
N PHE A 177 -10.35 -2.62 -14.86
CA PHE A 177 -9.67 -2.68 -16.14
C PHE A 177 -10.63 -3.19 -17.20
N THR A 178 -10.68 -2.56 -18.39
CA THR A 178 -11.49 -3.04 -19.52
C THR A 178 -10.68 -3.06 -20.80
N THR A 179 -10.94 -4.05 -21.64
CA THR A 179 -10.33 -4.20 -22.96
C THR A 179 -11.21 -5.06 -23.87
N GLU A 180 -10.88 -5.11 -25.15
CA GLU A 180 -11.58 -5.87 -26.18
C GLU A 180 -10.63 -6.79 -26.93
N PHE A 181 -11.08 -7.99 -27.20
CA PHE A 181 -10.35 -9.00 -27.97
C PHE A 181 -11.14 -9.43 -29.19
N THR A 182 -10.44 -9.74 -30.28
CA THR A 182 -11.04 -10.33 -31.47
C THR A 182 -10.21 -11.50 -31.99
N ASN A 183 -10.87 -12.48 -32.60
CA ASN A 183 -10.16 -13.54 -33.36
C ASN A 183 -9.68 -13.06 -34.74
N GLY A 184 -8.88 -13.86 -35.42
CA GLY A 184 -8.19 -13.46 -36.64
C GLY A 184 -9.10 -13.03 -37.77
N ASP A 185 -10.28 -13.63 -37.93
CA ASP A 185 -11.29 -13.31 -38.95
C ASP A 185 -12.35 -12.30 -38.44
N LYS A 186 -12.21 -11.82 -37.21
CA LYS A 186 -13.11 -10.87 -36.54
C LYS A 186 -14.57 -11.34 -36.47
N THR A 187 -14.77 -12.65 -36.39
CA THR A 187 -16.11 -13.22 -36.21
C THR A 187 -16.53 -13.26 -34.75
N ILE A 188 -15.56 -13.24 -33.83
CA ILE A 188 -15.80 -13.17 -32.36
C ILE A 188 -15.16 -11.93 -31.82
N THR A 189 -15.93 -11.21 -31.01
CA THR A 189 -15.46 -10.12 -30.15
C THR A 189 -15.76 -10.46 -28.69
N VAL A 190 -14.77 -10.30 -27.82
CA VAL A 190 -14.90 -10.47 -26.38
C VAL A 190 -14.48 -9.18 -25.70
N THR A 191 -15.40 -8.50 -25.06
CA THR A 191 -15.08 -7.38 -24.16
C THR A 191 -14.95 -7.93 -22.75
N GLU A 192 -13.82 -7.65 -22.11
CA GLU A 192 -13.54 -8.04 -20.74
C GLU A 192 -13.53 -6.81 -19.83
N VAL A 193 -14.23 -6.90 -18.70
CA VAL A 193 -14.11 -5.96 -17.58
C VAL A 193 -13.69 -6.73 -16.35
N LYS A 194 -12.51 -6.41 -15.81
CA LYS A 194 -11.98 -7.09 -14.64
C LYS A 194 -11.65 -6.14 -13.50
N TYR A 195 -11.86 -6.60 -12.28
CA TYR A 195 -11.65 -5.85 -11.06
C TYR A 195 -11.44 -6.80 -9.89
N ILE A 196 -10.91 -6.27 -8.78
CA ILE A 196 -10.74 -7.01 -7.53
C ILE A 196 -11.56 -6.31 -6.47
N THR A 197 -12.49 -7.03 -5.86
CA THR A 197 -13.32 -6.48 -4.77
C THR A 197 -12.51 -6.38 -3.47
N TYR A 198 -12.94 -5.50 -2.57
CA TYR A 198 -12.31 -5.38 -1.25
C TYR A 198 -12.32 -6.70 -0.46
N THR A 199 -13.28 -7.58 -0.73
CA THR A 199 -13.38 -8.92 -0.12
C THR A 199 -12.51 -9.98 -0.80
N ASN A 200 -11.46 -9.60 -1.50
CA ASN A 200 -10.48 -10.46 -2.14
C ASN A 200 -11.07 -11.37 -3.25
N VAL A 201 -12.02 -10.87 -4.01
CA VAL A 201 -12.57 -11.59 -5.17
C VAL A 201 -12.07 -10.95 -6.46
N MET A 202 -11.36 -11.72 -7.26
CA MET A 202 -10.95 -11.38 -8.63
C MET A 202 -12.09 -11.72 -9.58
N VAL A 203 -12.63 -10.73 -10.25
CA VAL A 203 -13.80 -10.85 -11.11
C VAL A 203 -13.47 -10.46 -12.53
N ALA A 204 -13.85 -11.30 -13.50
CA ALA A 204 -13.85 -10.97 -14.92
C ALA A 204 -15.25 -11.17 -15.51
N ASN A 205 -15.83 -10.09 -16.01
CA ASN A 205 -17.08 -10.09 -16.76
C ASN A 205 -16.76 -10.09 -18.25
N PHE A 206 -17.37 -10.97 -19.02
CA PHE A 206 -17.17 -11.10 -20.45
C PHE A 206 -18.47 -10.77 -21.19
N THR A 207 -18.39 -9.90 -22.16
CA THR A 207 -19.45 -9.68 -23.15
C THR A 207 -18.95 -10.23 -24.49
N ILE A 208 -19.64 -11.25 -25.01
CA ILE A 208 -19.22 -11.99 -26.19
C ILE A 208 -20.23 -11.75 -27.31
N THR A 209 -19.73 -11.38 -28.46
CA THR A 209 -20.53 -11.17 -29.68
C THR A 209 -19.94 -12.01 -30.83
N SER A 210 -20.83 -12.71 -31.53
CA SER A 210 -20.49 -13.43 -32.78
C SER A 210 -21.20 -12.77 -33.97
N THR A 211 -20.47 -12.53 -35.04
CA THR A 211 -21.08 -12.00 -36.28
C THR A 211 -21.92 -13.05 -37.03
N THR A 212 -21.64 -14.34 -36.80
CA THR A 212 -22.29 -15.47 -37.44
C THR A 212 -23.25 -16.22 -36.53
N GLY A 213 -23.23 -15.95 -35.23
CA GLY A 213 -23.91 -16.77 -34.23
C GLY A 213 -23.21 -18.12 -34.01
N GLY A 214 -23.90 -19.02 -33.28
CA GLY A 214 -23.42 -20.37 -33.00
C GLY A 214 -22.88 -20.56 -31.59
N ASP A 215 -22.38 -21.77 -31.30
CA ASP A 215 -21.91 -22.13 -29.98
C ASP A 215 -20.46 -21.69 -29.77
N VAL A 216 -20.28 -20.91 -28.69
CA VAL A 216 -18.98 -20.46 -28.19
C VAL A 216 -18.74 -21.03 -26.80
N THR A 217 -17.66 -21.76 -26.62
CA THR A 217 -17.28 -22.36 -25.35
C THR A 217 -16.13 -21.58 -24.71
N LEU A 218 -16.32 -21.17 -23.45
CA LEU A 218 -15.26 -20.66 -22.59
C LEU A 218 -14.80 -21.77 -21.68
N THR A 219 -13.48 -21.92 -21.55
CA THR A 219 -12.85 -22.85 -20.59
C THR A 219 -11.88 -22.07 -19.74
N ALA A 220 -11.98 -22.21 -18.40
CA ALA A 220 -11.18 -21.46 -17.47
C ALA A 220 -10.48 -22.38 -16.45
N ALA A 221 -9.25 -22.00 -16.10
CA ALA A 221 -8.46 -22.75 -15.12
C ALA A 221 -7.76 -21.78 -14.15
N SER A 222 -7.65 -22.18 -12.89
CA SER A 222 -6.93 -21.46 -11.85
C SER A 222 -5.93 -22.39 -11.15
N PRO A 223 -4.67 -21.99 -10.94
CA PRO A 223 -3.73 -22.77 -10.15
C PRO A 223 -4.10 -22.81 -8.66
N PHE A 224 -4.95 -21.90 -8.19
CA PHE A 224 -5.38 -21.83 -6.80
C PHE A 224 -6.55 -22.75 -6.46
N ALA A 225 -7.37 -23.13 -7.45
CA ALA A 225 -8.58 -23.91 -7.23
C ALA A 225 -8.68 -25.03 -8.27
N GLN A 226 -8.36 -26.25 -7.89
CA GLN A 226 -8.26 -27.43 -8.77
C GLN A 226 -9.08 -28.62 -8.26
N ASP A 227 -9.71 -28.49 -7.09
CA ASP A 227 -10.46 -29.58 -6.46
C ASP A 227 -11.96 -29.44 -6.82
N GLY A 228 -12.49 -30.42 -7.54
CA GLY A 228 -13.90 -30.50 -7.93
C GLY A 228 -14.15 -31.70 -8.84
N ASN A 229 -15.43 -32.10 -8.95
CA ASN A 229 -15.86 -33.22 -9.80
C ASN A 229 -16.59 -32.70 -11.02
N ASP A 230 -16.57 -33.47 -12.10
CA ASP A 230 -17.34 -33.12 -13.31
C ASP A 230 -18.83 -32.95 -12.97
N GLY A 231 -19.38 -31.82 -13.39
CA GLY A 231 -20.74 -31.40 -13.11
C GLY A 231 -20.90 -30.48 -11.91
N ASP A 232 -19.90 -30.33 -11.04
CA ASP A 232 -19.90 -29.31 -9.99
C ASP A 232 -19.91 -27.92 -10.62
N THR A 233 -20.38 -26.92 -9.90
CA THR A 233 -20.42 -25.52 -10.37
C THR A 233 -19.26 -24.69 -9.86
N GLU A 234 -18.35 -25.29 -9.10
CA GLU A 234 -17.26 -24.61 -8.43
C GLU A 234 -16.04 -25.52 -8.33
N LEU A 235 -14.85 -24.94 -8.50
CA LEU A 235 -13.59 -25.53 -8.08
C LEU A 235 -13.12 -24.87 -6.79
N THR A 236 -12.54 -25.66 -5.91
CA THR A 236 -12.00 -25.19 -4.63
C THR A 236 -10.50 -25.49 -4.53
N GLY A 237 -9.87 -24.99 -3.50
CA GLY A 237 -8.47 -25.25 -3.27
C GLY A 237 -8.02 -24.86 -1.87
N ARG A 238 -6.73 -25.03 -1.64
CA ARG A 238 -6.05 -24.60 -0.43
C ARG A 238 -4.69 -24.04 -0.79
N PHE A 239 -4.35 -22.88 -0.26
CA PHE A 239 -3.08 -22.23 -0.48
C PHE A 239 -2.53 -21.66 0.82
N ASN A 240 -1.28 -21.97 1.17
CA ASN A 240 -0.60 -21.34 2.28
C ASN A 240 0.12 -20.09 1.78
N VAL A 241 -0.17 -18.96 2.41
CA VAL A 241 0.56 -17.71 2.17
C VAL A 241 2.00 -17.91 2.62
N LYS A 242 2.92 -17.21 1.97
CA LYS A 242 4.36 -17.24 2.26
C LYS A 242 4.63 -17.21 3.78
N ASN A 243 5.59 -18.02 4.21
CA ASN A 243 5.97 -18.20 5.61
C ASN A 243 4.84 -18.72 6.52
N ASP A 244 3.85 -19.40 5.95
CA ASP A 244 2.70 -19.96 6.67
C ASP A 244 1.93 -18.93 7.52
N LEU A 245 1.94 -17.66 7.09
CA LEU A 245 1.26 -16.56 7.78
C LEU A 245 -0.24 -16.84 7.92
N THR A 246 -0.85 -17.37 6.88
CA THR A 246 -2.23 -17.84 6.90
C THR A 246 -2.48 -18.86 5.80
N THR A 247 -3.59 -19.58 5.91
CA THR A 247 -4.11 -20.44 4.84
C THR A 247 -5.33 -19.77 4.24
N ILE A 248 -5.36 -19.62 2.92
CA ILE A 248 -6.55 -19.22 2.17
C ILE A 248 -7.21 -20.45 1.55
N TYR A 249 -8.51 -20.34 1.33
CA TYR A 249 -9.35 -21.38 0.74
C TYR A 249 -9.98 -20.82 -0.54
N PRO A 250 -9.26 -20.90 -1.67
CA PRO A 250 -9.74 -20.37 -2.94
C PRO A 250 -11.02 -21.04 -3.39
N ARG A 251 -11.93 -20.24 -3.96
CA ARG A 251 -13.18 -20.65 -4.59
C ARG A 251 -13.21 -20.07 -6.00
N PHE A 252 -13.41 -20.91 -7.01
CA PHE A 252 -13.45 -20.50 -8.39
C PHE A 252 -14.73 -20.99 -9.05
N SER A 253 -15.55 -20.07 -9.53
CA SER A 253 -16.85 -20.35 -10.13
C SER A 253 -17.23 -19.31 -11.18
N GLY A 254 -18.31 -19.55 -11.89
CA GLY A 254 -18.79 -18.64 -12.91
C GLY A 254 -20.27 -18.82 -13.20
N ASN A 255 -20.89 -17.75 -13.74
CA ASN A 255 -22.29 -17.79 -14.14
C ASN A 255 -22.47 -18.69 -15.36
N GLY A 256 -23.19 -19.82 -15.16
CA GLY A 256 -23.41 -20.81 -16.20
C GLY A 256 -22.20 -21.73 -16.49
N PHE A 257 -21.19 -21.73 -15.61
CA PHE A 257 -20.08 -22.66 -15.71
C PHE A 257 -20.30 -23.93 -14.90
N THR A 258 -19.74 -25.02 -15.38
CA THR A 258 -19.66 -26.30 -14.67
C THR A 258 -18.25 -26.86 -14.78
N VAL A 259 -17.87 -27.68 -13.82
CA VAL A 259 -16.57 -28.39 -13.83
C VAL A 259 -16.60 -29.46 -14.93
N LYS A 260 -15.59 -29.48 -15.75
CA LYS A 260 -15.32 -30.50 -16.75
C LYS A 260 -13.82 -30.69 -16.92
N ASP A 261 -13.36 -31.94 -16.77
CA ASP A 261 -11.93 -32.29 -16.85
C ASP A 261 -11.04 -31.39 -15.96
N GLY A 262 -11.49 -31.08 -14.73
CA GLY A 262 -10.77 -30.25 -13.76
C GLY A 262 -10.70 -28.76 -14.09
N LYS A 263 -11.53 -28.28 -15.02
CA LYS A 263 -11.65 -26.87 -15.41
C LYS A 263 -13.10 -26.42 -15.33
N LEU A 264 -13.32 -25.13 -15.24
CA LEU A 264 -14.66 -24.57 -15.46
C LEU A 264 -14.93 -24.38 -16.96
N ALA A 265 -16.06 -24.83 -17.44
CA ALA A 265 -16.48 -24.68 -18.83
C ALA A 265 -17.93 -24.20 -18.93
N SER A 266 -18.19 -23.33 -19.88
CA SER A 266 -19.54 -22.85 -20.24
C SER A 266 -19.65 -22.75 -21.75
N THR A 267 -20.78 -23.16 -22.32
CA THR A 267 -21.10 -22.97 -23.74
C THR A 267 -22.27 -22.03 -23.87
N LEU A 268 -22.05 -20.95 -24.60
CA LEU A 268 -23.05 -19.94 -24.91
C LEU A 268 -23.49 -20.14 -26.36
N THR A 269 -24.80 -20.28 -26.60
CA THR A 269 -25.36 -20.28 -27.95
C THR A 269 -25.71 -18.84 -28.33
N LEU A 270 -24.91 -18.24 -29.19
CA LEU A 270 -25.05 -16.84 -29.59
C LEU A 270 -25.95 -16.70 -30.82
N GLU A 271 -26.77 -15.68 -30.83
CA GLU A 271 -27.39 -15.17 -32.03
C GLU A 271 -26.44 -14.19 -32.73
N ALA A 272 -26.53 -14.11 -34.08
CA ALA A 272 -25.65 -13.24 -34.86
C ALA A 272 -25.81 -11.77 -34.45
N ASN A 273 -24.69 -11.14 -34.05
CA ASN A 273 -24.59 -9.75 -33.58
C ASN A 273 -25.38 -9.43 -32.30
N VAL A 274 -25.80 -10.43 -31.52
CA VAL A 274 -26.44 -10.25 -30.22
C VAL A 274 -25.44 -10.56 -29.15
N PRO A 275 -25.05 -9.59 -28.30
CA PRO A 275 -24.09 -9.83 -27.23
C PRO A 275 -24.71 -10.70 -26.12
N GLN A 276 -23.91 -11.60 -25.57
CA GLN A 276 -24.24 -12.32 -24.34
C GLN A 276 -23.16 -12.08 -23.30
N THR A 277 -23.56 -12.02 -22.03
CA THR A 277 -22.65 -11.80 -20.91
C THR A 277 -22.52 -13.03 -20.05
N THR A 278 -21.31 -13.26 -19.56
CA THR A 278 -21.03 -14.26 -18.54
C THR A 278 -19.94 -13.73 -17.60
N LYS A 279 -19.68 -14.42 -16.51
CA LYS A 279 -18.79 -13.98 -15.46
C LYS A 279 -18.02 -15.17 -14.89
N LEU A 280 -16.76 -14.92 -14.56
CA LEU A 280 -15.91 -15.77 -13.75
C LEU A 280 -15.42 -15.00 -12.53
N GLN A 281 -15.26 -15.68 -11.43
CA GLN A 281 -14.70 -15.10 -10.21
C GLN A 281 -13.87 -16.11 -9.43
N LEU A 282 -12.72 -15.62 -8.93
CA LEU A 282 -11.84 -16.34 -8.02
C LEU A 282 -11.84 -15.60 -6.68
N GLY A 283 -12.44 -16.18 -5.66
CA GLY A 283 -12.40 -15.66 -4.30
C GLY A 283 -11.20 -16.22 -3.56
N LEU A 284 -10.31 -15.35 -3.10
CA LEU A 284 -9.19 -15.70 -2.22
C LEU A 284 -9.63 -15.46 -0.77
N ILE A 285 -10.36 -16.44 -0.21
CA ILE A 285 -11.00 -16.32 1.09
C ILE A 285 -10.07 -16.89 2.15
N ALA A 286 -9.61 -16.02 3.04
CA ALA A 286 -8.71 -16.37 4.11
C ALA A 286 -9.47 -16.69 5.40
N ASN A 287 -8.80 -17.42 6.27
CA ASN A 287 -9.31 -17.80 7.59
C ASN A 287 -8.67 -16.99 8.72
N GLU A 288 -8.08 -15.85 8.39
CA GLU A 288 -7.41 -14.97 9.35
C GLU A 288 -8.37 -14.26 10.30
N LEU A 289 -9.60 -14.02 9.84
CA LEU A 289 -10.65 -13.37 10.61
C LEU A 289 -11.94 -14.18 10.48
N PRO A 290 -12.35 -14.95 11.48
CA PRO A 290 -13.55 -15.79 11.40
C PRO A 290 -14.81 -15.03 10.99
N ASP A 291 -15.03 -13.84 11.54
CA ASP A 291 -16.19 -13.01 11.21
C ASP A 291 -16.15 -12.46 9.78
N SER A 292 -14.95 -12.09 9.30
CA SER A 292 -14.74 -11.63 7.93
C SER A 292 -14.89 -12.76 6.92
N THR A 293 -14.52 -13.99 7.27
CA THR A 293 -14.68 -15.15 6.39
C THR A 293 -16.14 -15.35 6.00
N ALA A 294 -17.06 -15.29 6.97
CA ALA A 294 -18.49 -15.42 6.70
C ALA A 294 -19.03 -14.30 5.78
N GLU A 295 -18.59 -13.07 5.97
CA GLU A 295 -18.91 -11.94 5.10
C GLU A 295 -18.37 -12.16 3.68
N TYR A 296 -17.12 -12.59 3.54
CA TYR A 296 -16.48 -12.82 2.24
C TYR A 296 -17.17 -13.94 1.47
N GLU A 297 -17.57 -15.02 2.15
CA GLU A 297 -18.32 -16.11 1.54
C GLU A 297 -19.72 -15.66 1.09
N ALA A 298 -20.41 -14.91 1.92
CA ALA A 298 -21.73 -14.37 1.58
C ALA A 298 -21.64 -13.43 0.37
N ARG A 299 -20.61 -12.59 0.31
CA ARG A 299 -20.35 -11.70 -0.81
C ARG A 299 -20.04 -12.46 -2.08
N PHE A 300 -19.12 -13.43 -2.02
CA PHE A 300 -18.79 -14.29 -3.15
C PHE A 300 -20.02 -14.96 -3.75
N ASN A 301 -20.87 -15.55 -2.90
CA ASN A 301 -22.09 -16.22 -3.34
C ASN A 301 -23.11 -15.23 -3.94
N GLY A 302 -23.25 -14.05 -3.34
CA GLY A 302 -24.17 -13.00 -3.82
C GLY A 302 -23.74 -12.45 -5.18
N ASP A 303 -22.47 -12.25 -5.37
CA ASP A 303 -21.90 -11.70 -6.61
C ASP A 303 -22.08 -12.62 -7.83
N LEU A 304 -22.28 -13.92 -7.63
CA LEU A 304 -22.60 -14.85 -8.70
C LEU A 304 -24.02 -14.66 -9.29
N THR A 305 -24.94 -14.17 -8.50
CA THR A 305 -26.37 -14.10 -8.88
C THR A 305 -26.70 -12.93 -9.80
N ASP A 306 -25.96 -11.81 -9.68
CA ASP A 306 -26.14 -10.62 -10.52
C ASP A 306 -24.79 -9.95 -10.85
N PRO A 307 -24.16 -10.34 -11.96
CA PRO A 307 -22.87 -9.79 -12.37
C PRO A 307 -22.83 -8.28 -12.61
N ALA A 308 -23.92 -7.71 -13.13
CA ALA A 308 -24.00 -6.27 -13.39
C ALA A 308 -24.12 -5.46 -12.10
N ALA A 309 -24.95 -5.94 -11.16
CA ALA A 309 -25.07 -5.34 -9.83
C ALA A 309 -23.75 -5.45 -9.07
N SER A 310 -23.07 -6.58 -9.12
CA SER A 310 -21.76 -6.80 -8.51
C SER A 310 -20.70 -5.80 -9.01
N TYR A 311 -20.60 -5.59 -10.31
CA TYR A 311 -19.70 -4.62 -10.89
C TYR A 311 -20.01 -3.19 -10.41
N LYS A 312 -21.27 -2.78 -10.54
CA LYS A 312 -21.74 -1.47 -10.11
C LYS A 312 -21.45 -1.23 -8.61
N ASP A 313 -21.71 -2.22 -7.78
CA ASP A 313 -21.47 -2.15 -6.35
C ASP A 313 -19.96 -2.03 -6.03
N SER A 314 -19.12 -2.80 -6.73
CA SER A 314 -17.67 -2.70 -6.55
C SER A 314 -17.13 -1.30 -6.87
N VAL A 315 -17.52 -0.72 -8.01
CA VAL A 315 -17.14 0.63 -8.40
C VAL A 315 -17.68 1.66 -7.40
N THR A 316 -18.95 1.52 -6.99
CA THR A 316 -19.58 2.43 -6.04
C THR A 316 -18.87 2.38 -4.68
N THR A 317 -18.57 1.19 -4.18
CA THR A 317 -17.87 1.00 -2.90
C THR A 317 -16.47 1.59 -2.96
N TYR A 318 -15.73 1.37 -4.06
CA TYR A 318 -14.42 1.96 -4.25
C TYR A 318 -14.49 3.50 -4.27
N ASN A 319 -15.40 4.06 -5.05
CA ASN A 319 -15.59 5.50 -5.17
C ASN A 319 -16.07 6.13 -3.85
N GLN A 320 -16.90 5.40 -3.08
CA GLN A 320 -17.39 5.89 -1.79
C GLN A 320 -16.25 6.12 -0.80
N TRP A 321 -15.25 5.23 -0.77
CA TRP A 321 -14.06 5.44 0.05
C TRP A 321 -13.39 6.80 -0.26
N TRP A 322 -13.28 7.17 -1.55
CA TRP A 322 -12.73 8.44 -1.97
C TRP A 322 -13.59 9.62 -1.55
N VAL A 323 -14.89 9.49 -1.68
CA VAL A 323 -15.86 10.51 -1.22
C VAL A 323 -15.68 10.80 0.26
N ASP A 324 -15.54 9.74 1.05
CA ASP A 324 -15.45 9.84 2.51
C ASP A 324 -14.11 10.41 2.97
N ASN A 325 -13.03 10.11 2.25
CA ASN A 325 -11.68 10.36 2.75
C ASN A 325 -10.90 11.43 2.00
N ILE A 326 -11.17 11.67 0.73
CA ILE A 326 -10.31 12.53 -0.10
C ILE A 326 -10.95 13.91 -0.33
N PRO A 327 -10.26 15.00 0.00
CA PRO A 327 -10.70 16.34 -0.39
C PRO A 327 -10.61 16.51 -1.91
N TYR A 328 -11.58 17.22 -2.48
CA TYR A 328 -11.53 17.56 -3.89
C TYR A 328 -10.49 18.67 -4.12
N VAL A 329 -9.64 18.47 -5.09
CA VAL A 329 -8.62 19.43 -5.54
C VAL A 329 -8.80 19.67 -7.03
N GLU A 330 -8.90 20.93 -7.41
CA GLU A 330 -8.91 21.35 -8.80
C GLU A 330 -8.09 22.63 -8.95
N THR A 331 -7.13 22.59 -9.85
CA THR A 331 -6.26 23.73 -10.17
C THR A 331 -6.41 24.09 -11.64
N GLN A 332 -5.77 25.17 -12.07
CA GLN A 332 -5.71 25.53 -13.49
C GLN A 332 -4.72 24.65 -14.28
N GLU A 333 -3.88 23.88 -13.58
CA GLU A 333 -2.87 23.02 -14.17
C GLU A 333 -3.27 21.55 -13.99
N HIS A 334 -3.79 20.98 -15.04
CA HIS A 334 -4.31 19.62 -15.06
C HIS A 334 -3.30 18.53 -14.62
N ASN A 335 -2.00 18.73 -14.91
CA ASN A 335 -0.97 17.79 -14.48
C ASN A 335 -0.75 17.83 -12.96
N ILE A 336 -0.97 18.95 -12.31
CA ILE A 336 -0.95 19.03 -10.83
C ILE A 336 -2.09 18.20 -10.25
N ASP A 337 -3.30 18.39 -10.77
CA ASP A 337 -4.48 17.62 -10.32
C ASP A 337 -4.24 16.13 -10.47
N LYS A 338 -3.79 15.68 -11.65
CA LYS A 338 -3.43 14.28 -11.88
C LYS A 338 -2.38 13.77 -10.91
N THR A 339 -1.33 14.54 -10.68
CA THR A 339 -0.24 14.15 -9.76
C THR A 339 -0.75 13.97 -8.34
N VAL A 340 -1.59 14.88 -7.86
CA VAL A 340 -2.15 14.82 -6.49
C VAL A 340 -3.03 13.58 -6.33
N PHE A 341 -3.98 13.35 -7.23
CA PHE A 341 -4.84 12.17 -7.17
C PHE A 341 -4.06 10.87 -7.33
N TYR A 342 -3.05 10.83 -8.20
CA TYR A 342 -2.18 9.68 -8.39
C TYR A 342 -1.38 9.36 -7.12
N ARG A 343 -0.81 10.36 -6.44
CA ARG A 343 -0.09 10.16 -5.16
C ARG A 343 -1.01 9.62 -4.07
N TRP A 344 -2.22 10.15 -3.94
CA TRP A 344 -3.20 9.65 -2.98
C TRP A 344 -3.67 8.23 -3.34
N TRP A 345 -3.81 7.94 -4.64
CA TRP A 345 -4.07 6.58 -5.07
C TRP A 345 -2.92 5.64 -4.69
N LEU A 346 -1.66 6.01 -4.94
CA LEU A 346 -0.49 5.21 -4.51
C LEU A 346 -0.50 4.98 -3.00
N SER A 347 -0.75 6.01 -2.20
CA SER A 347 -0.83 5.90 -0.74
C SER A 347 -1.94 4.93 -0.32
N ARG A 348 -3.11 4.99 -0.96
CA ARG A 348 -4.22 4.06 -0.70
C ARG A 348 -3.91 2.63 -1.15
N PHE A 349 -3.27 2.49 -2.31
CA PHE A 349 -2.92 1.19 -2.88
C PHE A 349 -1.84 0.47 -2.03
N ASN A 350 -0.85 1.21 -1.54
CA ASN A 350 0.24 0.68 -0.71
C ASN A 350 -0.06 0.78 0.79
N MET A 351 -1.30 0.60 1.19
CA MET A 351 -1.71 0.59 2.59
C MET A 351 -2.19 -0.81 2.98
N LEU A 352 -1.57 -1.40 3.97
CA LEU A 352 -2.08 -2.60 4.60
C LEU A 352 -3.19 -2.23 5.57
N ASP A 353 -4.26 -2.98 5.50
CA ASP A 353 -5.34 -2.89 6.48
C ASP A 353 -4.87 -3.43 7.84
N ALA A 354 -5.48 -2.94 8.90
CA ALA A 354 -5.38 -3.60 10.19
C ALA A 354 -5.86 -5.05 10.08
N ASN A 355 -5.33 -5.90 10.91
CA ASN A 355 -5.73 -7.32 10.96
C ASN A 355 -5.31 -8.15 9.75
N MET A 356 -4.28 -7.74 9.05
CA MET A 356 -3.68 -8.60 8.03
C MET A 356 -2.86 -9.70 8.70
N PRO A 357 -2.87 -10.94 8.16
CA PRO A 357 -2.11 -12.04 8.73
C PRO A 357 -0.62 -11.73 8.82
N GLY A 358 0.00 -12.05 9.94
CA GLY A 358 1.44 -11.91 10.13
C GLY A 358 1.94 -10.48 10.37
N ASN A 359 1.07 -9.48 10.41
CA ASN A 359 1.43 -8.14 10.86
C ASN A 359 0.87 -7.83 12.26
N THR A 360 1.46 -6.84 12.92
CA THR A 360 1.05 -6.40 14.26
C THR A 360 0.27 -5.09 14.22
N PHE A 361 -0.11 -4.62 13.04
CA PHE A 361 -0.78 -3.34 12.86
C PHE A 361 -2.21 -3.37 13.42
N GLN A 362 -2.51 -2.43 14.26
CA GLN A 362 -3.89 -2.21 14.76
C GLN A 362 -4.65 -1.15 13.97
N TYR A 363 -3.95 -0.43 13.12
CA TYR A 363 -4.50 0.60 12.24
C TYR A 363 -3.98 0.41 10.82
N PRO A 364 -4.68 0.95 9.81
CA PRO A 364 -4.16 0.96 8.46
C PRO A 364 -2.76 1.58 8.41
N THR A 365 -1.82 0.87 7.82
CA THR A 365 -0.40 1.25 7.82
C THR A 365 0.16 1.26 6.41
N SER A 366 0.82 2.34 6.04
CA SER A 366 1.46 2.44 4.74
C SER A 366 2.69 1.53 4.65
N ILE A 367 2.80 0.83 3.53
CA ILE A 367 3.97 0.02 3.16
C ILE A 367 4.69 0.68 2.00
N GLU A 368 5.97 0.36 1.79
CA GLU A 368 6.73 1.01 0.73
C GLU A 368 6.25 0.60 -0.66
N GLY A 369 5.94 -0.66 -0.85
CA GLY A 369 5.41 -1.12 -2.12
C GLY A 369 5.24 -2.62 -2.21
N VAL A 370 4.61 -3.03 -3.29
CA VAL A 370 4.23 -4.43 -3.51
C VAL A 370 5.35 -5.29 -4.12
N LEU A 371 6.45 -4.67 -4.52
CA LEU A 371 7.56 -5.30 -5.24
C LEU A 371 8.67 -5.86 -4.32
N GLY A 372 8.33 -6.44 -3.20
CA GLY A 372 9.30 -7.00 -2.26
C GLY A 372 9.55 -6.13 -1.02
N TYR A 373 8.93 -4.95 -0.96
CA TYR A 373 8.93 -4.04 0.19
C TYR A 373 7.53 -3.92 0.76
N ASN A 374 6.85 -5.05 0.90
CA ASN A 374 5.47 -5.17 1.35
C ASN A 374 5.30 -5.09 2.88
N ASN A 375 6.22 -4.43 3.53
CA ASN A 375 6.23 -4.11 4.94
C ASN A 375 6.38 -2.60 5.17
N GLN A 376 6.23 -2.16 6.40
CA GLN A 376 6.49 -0.79 6.77
C GLN A 376 8.00 -0.53 6.78
N ILE A 377 8.49 0.18 5.79
CA ILE A 377 9.86 0.67 5.73
C ILE A 377 9.91 2.06 6.37
N VAL A 378 10.70 2.22 7.42
CA VAL A 378 10.75 3.48 8.18
C VAL A 378 11.28 4.65 7.36
N LEU A 379 12.16 4.39 6.40
CA LEU A 379 12.69 5.40 5.47
C LEU A 379 11.57 6.21 4.81
N THR A 380 10.57 5.53 4.25
CA THR A 380 9.51 6.14 3.46
C THR A 380 8.25 6.46 4.27
N SER A 381 8.14 5.94 5.49
CA SER A 381 6.94 6.12 6.34
C SER A 381 6.58 7.59 6.56
N GLY A 382 7.56 8.47 6.77
CA GLY A 382 7.33 9.90 6.91
C GLY A 382 6.73 10.55 5.66
N MET A 383 7.10 10.07 4.48
CA MET A 383 6.54 10.54 3.20
C MET A 383 5.06 10.15 3.08
N PHE A 384 4.72 8.91 3.40
CA PHE A 384 3.34 8.43 3.39
C PHE A 384 2.46 9.17 4.39
N ILE A 385 2.94 9.42 5.61
CA ILE A 385 2.22 10.21 6.60
C ILE A 385 1.96 11.63 6.06
N ASN A 386 2.93 12.23 5.37
CA ASN A 386 2.76 13.54 4.76
C ASN A 386 1.73 13.57 3.62
N ASP A 387 1.59 12.49 2.87
CA ASP A 387 0.55 12.37 1.84
C ASP A 387 -0.83 12.09 2.45
N THR A 388 -0.89 11.17 3.42
CA THR A 388 -2.15 10.71 4.02
C THR A 388 -2.71 11.66 5.09
N LYS A 389 -1.91 12.60 5.61
CA LYS A 389 -2.42 13.60 6.58
C LYS A 389 -3.51 14.51 6.02
N TRP A 390 -3.69 14.53 4.69
CA TRP A 390 -4.75 15.26 4.03
C TRP A 390 -6.04 14.44 3.85
N PHE A 391 -6.00 13.14 4.14
CA PHE A 391 -7.21 12.32 4.19
C PHE A 391 -8.09 12.78 5.35
N ARG A 392 -9.41 12.72 5.18
CA ARG A 392 -10.33 13.18 6.24
C ARG A 392 -10.31 12.30 7.47
N ASN A 393 -10.13 10.98 7.28
CA ASN A 393 -9.96 10.07 8.39
C ASN A 393 -8.49 10.04 8.85
N ALA A 394 -8.23 10.52 10.06
CA ALA A 394 -6.91 10.58 10.67
C ALA A 394 -6.24 9.19 10.78
N GLU A 395 -7.02 8.13 10.83
CA GLU A 395 -6.53 6.76 10.97
C GLU A 395 -5.53 6.37 9.89
N TYR A 396 -5.72 6.86 8.67
CA TYR A 396 -4.83 6.58 7.54
C TYR A 396 -3.44 7.21 7.65
N SER A 397 -3.29 8.29 8.39
CA SER A 397 -1.98 8.90 8.67
C SER A 397 -1.44 8.49 10.03
N TYR A 398 -2.31 8.40 11.04
CA TYR A 398 -1.89 8.04 12.40
C TYR A 398 -1.46 6.58 12.50
N GLY A 399 -2.13 5.68 11.81
CA GLY A 399 -1.81 4.27 11.83
C GLY A 399 -0.33 3.99 11.53
N THR A 400 0.25 4.69 10.56
CA THR A 400 1.65 4.49 10.17
C THR A 400 2.64 4.85 11.27
N TRP A 401 2.51 6.02 11.93
CA TRP A 401 3.44 6.38 12.99
C TRP A 401 3.17 5.63 14.30
N VAL A 402 1.90 5.29 14.58
CA VAL A 402 1.55 4.45 15.74
C VAL A 402 2.16 3.06 15.57
N SER A 403 2.03 2.46 14.39
CA SER A 403 2.64 1.15 14.11
C SER A 403 4.16 1.18 14.26
N ALA A 404 4.83 2.20 13.73
CA ALA A 404 6.28 2.36 13.90
C ALA A 404 6.68 2.44 15.39
N GLY A 405 5.94 3.19 16.19
CA GLY A 405 6.19 3.30 17.64
C GLY A 405 5.95 2.00 18.39
N GLN A 406 4.84 1.31 18.09
CA GLN A 406 4.47 0.06 18.75
C GLN A 406 5.42 -1.10 18.46
N THR A 407 6.04 -1.09 17.29
CA THR A 407 6.95 -2.16 16.84
C THR A 407 8.41 -1.79 16.94
N ALA A 408 8.75 -0.62 17.49
CA ALA A 408 10.13 -0.15 17.63
C ALA A 408 11.02 -1.18 18.33
N LYS A 409 12.26 -1.27 17.88
CA LYS A 409 13.25 -2.23 18.37
C LYS A 409 13.97 -1.65 19.60
N LYS A 410 14.17 -2.46 20.62
CA LYS A 410 14.96 -2.06 21.78
C LYS A 410 16.44 -2.21 21.50
N GLY A 411 17.18 -1.11 21.56
CA GLY A 411 18.62 -1.09 21.40
C GLY A 411 19.38 -1.50 22.67
N GLN A 412 20.69 -1.69 22.53
CA GLN A 412 21.58 -1.99 23.66
C GLN A 412 21.65 -0.82 24.67
N SER A 413 21.36 0.39 24.24
CA SER A 413 21.22 1.56 25.11
C SER A 413 20.06 1.49 26.08
N GLY A 414 19.13 0.55 25.87
CA GLY A 414 17.90 0.41 26.63
C GLY A 414 16.73 1.23 26.11
N TYR A 415 16.98 2.17 25.20
CA TYR A 415 15.94 2.92 24.50
C TYR A 415 15.44 2.16 23.28
N TYR A 416 14.26 2.57 22.76
CA TYR A 416 13.68 2.02 21.54
C TYR A 416 13.97 2.97 20.38
N TYR A 417 14.08 2.42 19.18
CA TYR A 417 14.19 3.19 17.95
C TYR A 417 13.37 2.57 16.82
N TYR A 418 12.92 3.39 15.90
CA TYR A 418 12.15 2.92 14.76
C TYR A 418 13.01 2.02 13.87
N HIS A 419 12.44 0.94 13.43
CA HIS A 419 13.03 0.06 12.44
C HIS A 419 11.94 -0.45 11.51
N ASP A 420 12.36 -1.06 10.40
CA ASP A 420 11.42 -1.68 9.50
C ASP A 420 10.57 -2.69 10.25
N ASN A 421 9.29 -2.50 10.12
CA ASN A 421 8.34 -3.39 10.74
C ASN A 421 7.94 -4.44 9.74
N PRO A 422 8.27 -5.69 10.01
CA PRO A 422 7.91 -6.75 9.10
C PRO A 422 6.39 -6.90 9.05
N GLY A 423 5.81 -6.50 7.95
CA GLY A 423 4.59 -7.12 7.50
C GLY A 423 4.83 -8.58 7.19
N ASP A 424 5.99 -8.90 6.65
CA ASP A 424 6.55 -10.25 6.51
C ASP A 424 7.67 -10.43 7.54
N PRO A 425 7.54 -11.34 8.52
CA PRO A 425 8.53 -11.56 9.57
C PRO A 425 9.91 -12.03 9.08
N ALA A 426 10.02 -12.45 7.82
CA ALA A 426 11.30 -12.85 7.21
C ALA A 426 12.06 -11.67 6.59
N ASN A 427 11.49 -10.47 6.57
CA ASN A 427 11.99 -9.38 5.77
C ASN A 427 12.63 -8.28 6.62
N TRP A 428 13.51 -7.52 6.02
CA TRP A 428 14.22 -6.31 6.40
C TRP A 428 13.94 -5.78 7.83
N ASN A 429 14.93 -5.81 8.69
CA ASN A 429 14.83 -5.38 10.07
C ASN A 429 15.89 -4.30 10.34
N HIS A 430 15.85 -3.23 9.54
CA HIS A 430 16.83 -2.16 9.58
C HIS A 430 16.23 -0.85 10.09
N SER A 431 17.03 -0.02 10.71
CA SER A 431 16.72 1.37 10.93
C SER A 431 17.29 2.22 9.79
N TYR A 432 16.50 3.15 9.31
CA TYR A 432 16.89 4.09 8.27
C TYR A 432 16.87 5.52 8.79
N THR A 433 17.47 6.43 8.05
CA THR A 433 17.12 7.83 8.24
C THR A 433 15.63 8.02 7.99
N GLN A 434 14.97 8.71 8.88
CA GLN A 434 13.52 8.89 8.82
C GLN A 434 13.07 10.13 9.59
N TYR A 435 11.89 10.63 9.30
CA TYR A 435 11.27 11.76 10.00
C TYR A 435 9.82 11.46 10.41
N ILE A 436 9.59 10.24 10.90
CA ILE A 436 8.25 9.74 11.27
C ILE A 436 7.61 10.62 12.34
N THR A 437 8.32 10.95 13.41
CA THR A 437 7.78 11.77 14.51
C THR A 437 7.43 13.18 14.03
N LYS A 438 8.28 13.77 13.17
CA LYS A 438 8.01 15.07 12.56
C LYS A 438 6.77 15.03 11.67
N ALA A 439 6.63 14.01 10.83
CA ALA A 439 5.46 13.84 9.97
C ALA A 439 4.20 13.55 10.81
N GLY A 440 4.30 12.72 11.85
CA GLY A 440 3.24 12.47 12.82
C GLY A 440 2.77 13.75 13.53
N TRP A 441 3.70 14.62 13.92
CA TRP A 441 3.37 15.92 14.48
C TRP A 441 2.67 16.84 13.47
N ASP A 442 3.12 16.84 12.21
CA ASP A 442 2.45 17.59 11.15
C ASP A 442 1.03 17.08 10.90
N SER A 443 0.84 15.76 10.97
CA SER A 443 -0.48 15.14 10.90
C SER A 443 -1.37 15.52 12.11
N TYR A 444 -0.80 15.52 13.32
CA TYR A 444 -1.51 15.96 14.52
C TYR A 444 -1.95 17.42 14.43
N LYS A 445 -1.16 18.29 13.83
CA LYS A 445 -1.57 19.70 13.58
C LYS A 445 -2.76 19.81 12.63
N VAL A 446 -2.94 18.84 11.74
CA VAL A 446 -4.09 18.81 10.80
C VAL A 446 -5.33 18.23 11.48
N HIS A 447 -5.19 17.11 12.15
CA HIS A 447 -6.34 16.33 12.66
C HIS A 447 -6.64 16.60 14.14
N GLY A 448 -5.64 16.96 14.92
CA GLY A 448 -5.79 17.06 16.37
C GLY A 448 -5.95 15.71 17.05
N GLY A 449 -6.58 15.73 18.21
CA GLY A 449 -6.85 14.53 19.00
C GLY A 449 -6.67 14.79 20.50
N PRO A 450 -6.86 13.76 21.34
CA PRO A 450 -6.66 13.88 22.77
C PRO A 450 -5.19 14.15 23.11
N SER A 451 -4.94 14.79 24.25
CA SER A 451 -3.57 15.07 24.73
C SER A 451 -2.73 13.80 24.89
N SER A 452 -3.34 12.67 25.22
CA SER A 452 -2.68 11.36 25.29
C SER A 452 -2.11 10.88 23.96
N LEU A 453 -2.71 11.26 22.82
CA LEU A 453 -2.17 10.97 21.50
C LEU A 453 -0.90 11.80 21.23
N ALA A 454 -0.90 13.06 21.61
CA ALA A 454 0.29 13.91 21.53
C ALA A 454 1.40 13.40 22.46
N GLU A 455 1.04 12.96 23.67
CA GLU A 455 1.98 12.35 24.60
C GLU A 455 2.62 11.08 24.02
N ALA A 456 1.82 10.17 23.44
CA ALA A 456 2.31 8.96 22.78
C ALA A 456 3.28 9.28 21.63
N LEU A 457 2.97 10.27 20.80
CA LEU A 457 3.87 10.71 19.73
C LEU A 457 5.19 11.26 20.30
N GLY A 458 5.12 12.03 21.39
CA GLY A 458 6.28 12.51 22.12
C GLY A 458 7.13 11.37 22.68
N ASP A 459 6.50 10.38 23.32
CA ASP A 459 7.17 9.22 23.89
C ASP A 459 7.88 8.37 22.82
N TYR A 460 7.19 8.04 21.70
CA TYR A 460 7.81 7.29 20.60
C TYR A 460 8.99 8.05 19.99
N GLY A 461 8.81 9.34 19.70
CA GLY A 461 9.87 10.16 19.12
C GLY A 461 11.05 10.38 20.08
N SER A 462 10.79 10.53 21.37
CA SER A 462 11.82 10.66 22.41
C SER A 462 12.66 9.39 22.52
N GLU A 463 12.00 8.22 22.55
CA GLU A 463 12.68 6.92 22.60
C GLU A 463 13.56 6.73 21.34
N ASP A 464 13.01 6.99 20.16
CA ASP A 464 13.74 6.88 18.89
C ASP A 464 15.00 7.76 18.86
N VAL A 465 14.87 9.03 19.17
CA VAL A 465 16.00 9.97 19.16
C VAL A 465 17.06 9.56 20.21
N LYS A 466 16.64 9.22 21.42
CA LYS A 466 17.56 8.76 22.48
C LYS A 466 18.19 7.41 22.12
N GLY A 467 17.44 6.52 21.50
CA GLY A 467 17.93 5.25 21.00
C GLY A 467 19.05 5.41 19.98
N LEU A 468 18.85 6.26 18.98
CA LEU A 468 19.85 6.55 17.95
C LEU A 468 21.07 7.28 18.51
N LEU A 469 20.89 8.30 19.37
CA LEU A 469 22.00 9.02 19.99
C LEU A 469 22.88 8.15 20.90
N ASN A 470 22.34 7.06 21.42
CA ASN A 470 23.05 6.15 22.31
C ASN A 470 23.40 4.80 21.68
N SER A 471 23.36 4.70 20.36
CA SER A 471 23.58 3.45 19.59
C SER A 471 25.05 3.17 19.26
N GLN A 472 25.99 3.58 20.11
CA GLN A 472 27.44 3.50 19.86
C GLN A 472 28.00 2.09 19.63
N SER A 473 27.30 1.08 20.11
CA SER A 473 27.77 -0.30 20.09
C SER A 473 26.75 -1.29 19.50
N GLU A 474 25.81 -0.80 18.73
CA GLU A 474 24.86 -1.71 18.06
C GLU A 474 25.61 -2.64 17.10
N PRO A 475 25.32 -3.94 17.13
CA PRO A 475 26.08 -4.92 16.38
C PRO A 475 25.76 -4.92 14.88
N ASP A 476 24.63 -4.36 14.47
CA ASP A 476 24.23 -4.29 13.09
C ASP A 476 24.91 -3.08 12.42
N SER A 477 25.83 -3.35 11.52
CA SER A 477 26.55 -2.31 10.77
C SER A 477 25.65 -1.53 9.80
N ASN A 478 24.43 -1.99 9.59
CA ASN A 478 23.47 -1.36 8.70
C ASN A 478 22.53 -0.40 9.43
N ASP A 479 22.49 -0.43 10.77
CA ASP A 479 21.66 0.49 11.54
C ASP A 479 22.31 1.89 11.64
N ASN A 480 21.49 2.91 11.78
CA ASN A 480 21.93 4.24 12.14
C ASN A 480 22.64 4.20 13.49
N GLN A 481 23.76 4.89 13.61
CA GLN A 481 24.60 4.89 14.80
C GLN A 481 25.12 6.29 15.12
N ASN A 482 25.61 6.42 16.34
CA ASN A 482 26.42 7.53 16.79
C ASN A 482 27.73 6.95 17.36
N SER A 483 28.65 6.58 16.48
CA SER A 483 29.85 5.84 16.85
C SER A 483 30.95 6.72 17.47
N ASN A 484 30.94 8.02 17.24
CA ASN A 484 31.93 8.96 17.73
C ASN A 484 31.52 9.78 18.96
N GLY A 485 30.27 9.61 19.42
CA GLY A 485 29.76 10.24 20.64
C GLY A 485 29.37 11.73 20.50
N ASN A 486 29.35 12.28 19.28
CA ASN A 486 28.77 13.59 19.01
C ASN A 486 27.24 13.52 18.98
N LYS A 487 26.53 14.55 18.54
CA LYS A 487 25.07 14.56 18.40
C LYS A 487 24.62 14.36 16.95
N LEU A 488 25.46 13.74 16.12
CA LEU A 488 25.19 13.47 14.71
C LEU A 488 24.97 11.99 14.48
N ILE A 489 24.19 11.66 13.48
CA ILE A 489 24.03 10.28 13.02
C ILE A 489 25.09 9.96 12.01
N ASP A 490 25.82 8.90 12.22
CA ASP A 490 26.79 8.38 11.30
C ASP A 490 26.38 7.01 10.74
N TRP A 491 26.74 6.76 9.51
CA TRP A 491 26.61 5.46 8.87
C TRP A 491 27.66 5.23 7.79
N SER A 492 27.79 3.96 7.45
CA SER A 492 28.68 3.52 6.38
C SER A 492 28.01 3.68 5.00
N TRP A 493 28.71 3.26 3.99
CA TRP A 493 28.25 3.25 2.60
C TRP A 493 26.97 2.40 2.35
N TRP A 494 26.66 1.45 3.21
CA TRP A 494 25.38 0.74 3.23
C TRP A 494 24.23 1.66 3.62
N SER A 495 24.53 2.88 3.74
CA SER A 495 23.78 3.86 4.45
C SER A 495 22.28 3.73 4.19
N MET A 496 21.57 3.60 5.23
CA MET A 496 20.13 3.54 5.29
C MET A 496 19.49 4.88 4.92
N THR A 497 19.98 5.48 3.82
CA THR A 497 19.44 6.71 3.23
C THR A 497 18.46 6.42 2.11
N GLY A 498 18.39 5.17 1.64
CA GLY A 498 17.67 4.80 0.44
C GLY A 498 18.31 5.25 -0.87
N ASN A 499 19.54 5.74 -0.81
CA ASN A 499 20.27 6.23 -1.98
C ASN A 499 21.38 5.26 -2.37
N ASP A 500 20.99 4.08 -2.84
CA ASP A 500 21.89 2.96 -3.15
C ASP A 500 22.97 3.28 -4.19
N ALA A 501 22.84 4.40 -4.86
CA ALA A 501 23.77 4.84 -5.91
C ALA A 501 24.20 6.31 -5.77
N ASP A 502 24.07 6.91 -4.57
CA ASP A 502 24.47 8.30 -4.40
C ASP A 502 26.00 8.47 -4.57
N ALA A 503 26.39 9.60 -5.16
CA ALA A 503 27.79 9.87 -5.45
C ALA A 503 28.62 10.03 -4.16
N VAL A 504 28.02 10.50 -3.09
CA VAL A 504 28.70 10.69 -1.80
C VAL A 504 29.09 9.35 -1.21
N SER A 505 28.18 8.40 -1.19
CA SER A 505 28.42 7.09 -0.57
C SER A 505 29.35 6.19 -1.39
N PHE A 506 29.28 6.25 -2.73
CA PHE A 506 29.88 5.23 -3.58
C PHE A 506 31.01 5.71 -4.48
N SER A 507 31.10 6.99 -4.83
CA SER A 507 31.95 7.45 -5.90
C SER A 507 33.28 8.08 -5.43
N GLU A 508 33.44 8.38 -4.13
CA GLU A 508 34.70 8.96 -3.65
C GLU A 508 35.81 7.88 -3.52
N PRO A 509 36.91 7.98 -4.25
CA PRO A 509 37.97 6.98 -4.25
C PRO A 509 38.54 6.72 -2.86
N GLY A 510 38.63 5.44 -2.48
CA GLY A 510 39.23 5.01 -1.21
C GLY A 510 38.31 5.17 0.01
N ARG A 511 37.01 5.51 -0.20
CA ARG A 511 36.05 5.75 0.88
C ARG A 511 35.02 4.65 1.06
N SER A 512 34.95 3.70 0.15
CA SER A 512 34.00 2.60 0.23
C SER A 512 34.06 1.89 1.57
N GLY A 513 32.90 1.71 2.22
CA GLY A 513 32.79 1.07 3.53
C GLY A 513 33.18 1.92 4.73
N GLN A 514 33.55 3.19 4.54
CA GLN A 514 33.82 4.10 5.64
C GLN A 514 32.54 4.78 6.12
N ARG A 515 32.53 5.14 7.39
CA ARG A 515 31.41 5.86 8.01
C ARG A 515 31.62 7.37 7.91
N MET A 516 30.49 8.08 7.86
CA MET A 516 30.49 9.54 7.85
C MET A 516 29.35 10.09 8.74
N ASP A 517 29.58 11.22 9.39
CA ASP A 517 28.53 12.04 9.94
C ASP A 517 27.67 12.58 8.79
N ARG A 518 26.37 12.31 8.84
CA ARG A 518 25.46 12.61 7.73
C ARG A 518 24.59 13.82 8.05
N ALA A 519 24.56 14.77 7.11
CA ALA A 519 23.73 15.97 7.24
C ALA A 519 22.22 15.64 7.17
N ASP A 520 21.83 14.73 6.27
CA ASP A 520 20.44 14.28 6.07
C ASP A 520 19.89 13.55 7.30
N GLY A 521 20.57 12.51 7.78
CA GLY A 521 20.11 11.74 8.94
C GLY A 521 20.10 12.56 10.22
N SER A 522 21.10 13.41 10.40
CA SER A 522 21.16 14.29 11.58
C SER A 522 20.07 15.37 11.55
N ALA A 523 19.71 15.87 10.36
CA ALA A 523 18.61 16.80 10.21
C ALA A 523 17.25 16.15 10.53
N ASN A 524 17.01 14.94 10.01
CA ASN A 524 15.81 14.19 10.33
C ASN A 524 15.71 13.90 11.84
N MET A 525 16.81 13.53 12.48
CA MET A 525 16.85 13.31 13.93
C MET A 525 16.54 14.60 14.71
N TRP A 526 17.09 15.73 14.27
CA TRP A 526 16.72 17.03 14.85
C TRP A 526 15.22 17.30 14.68
N ALA A 527 14.68 17.08 13.48
CA ALA A 527 13.27 17.31 13.20
C ALA A 527 12.36 16.43 14.08
N ASN A 528 12.73 15.16 14.29
CA ASN A 528 12.03 14.26 15.20
C ASN A 528 12.11 14.73 16.66
N ALA A 529 13.29 15.15 17.14
CA ALA A 529 13.46 15.66 18.50
C ALA A 529 12.63 16.93 18.75
N ASN A 530 12.66 17.87 17.80
CA ASN A 530 11.86 19.09 17.88
C ASN A 530 10.36 18.80 17.83
N ALA A 531 9.93 17.84 17.01
CA ALA A 531 8.54 17.41 16.95
C ALA A 531 8.08 16.73 18.24
N ALA A 532 8.91 15.88 18.85
CA ALA A 532 8.63 15.29 20.16
C ALA A 532 8.47 16.35 21.25
N ALA A 533 9.34 17.37 21.25
CA ALA A 533 9.20 18.51 22.15
C ALA A 533 7.87 19.24 21.99
N GLN A 534 7.44 19.48 20.74
CA GLN A 534 6.16 20.13 20.46
C GLN A 534 4.97 19.24 20.85
N ALA A 535 5.07 17.94 20.63
CA ALA A 535 4.04 16.97 21.02
C ALA A 535 3.86 16.92 22.54
N TYR A 536 4.94 16.83 23.31
CA TYR A 536 4.88 16.91 24.77
C TYR A 536 4.32 18.25 25.27
N LYS A 537 4.69 19.36 24.61
CA LYS A 537 4.11 20.67 24.96
C LYS A 537 2.59 20.68 24.74
N ALA A 538 2.10 20.09 23.64
CA ALA A 538 0.67 19.95 23.39
C ALA A 538 -0.03 19.02 24.38
N ALA A 539 0.68 17.98 24.87
CA ALA A 539 0.21 17.09 25.92
C ALA A 539 0.19 17.76 27.32
N GLY A 540 0.89 18.88 27.50
CA GLY A 540 1.02 19.59 28.79
C GLY A 540 2.22 19.13 29.62
N ASP A 541 3.05 18.22 29.12
CA ASP A 541 4.29 17.77 29.79
C ASP A 541 5.44 18.72 29.45
N THR A 542 5.58 19.76 30.28
CA THR A 542 6.57 20.81 30.08
C THR A 542 8.01 20.35 30.38
N GLU A 543 8.19 19.34 31.24
CA GLU A 543 9.50 18.82 31.62
C GLU A 543 10.10 18.02 30.45
N LYS A 544 9.37 17.02 29.95
CA LYS A 544 9.79 16.24 28.77
C LYS A 544 9.92 17.12 27.52
N ALA A 545 9.04 18.13 27.35
CA ALA A 545 9.17 19.08 26.27
C ALA A 545 10.48 19.86 26.31
N ALA A 546 10.88 20.34 27.51
CA ALA A 546 12.15 21.06 27.68
C ALA A 546 13.37 20.15 27.46
N GLU A 547 13.32 18.90 27.92
CA GLU A 547 14.37 17.91 27.66
C GLU A 547 14.58 17.68 26.16
N MET A 548 13.49 17.40 25.43
CA MET A 548 13.59 17.14 23.99
C MET A 548 13.98 18.38 23.19
N GLN A 549 13.59 19.57 23.62
CA GLN A 549 14.07 20.81 23.00
C GLN A 549 15.57 21.00 23.20
N GLN A 550 16.12 20.70 24.40
CA GLN A 550 17.56 20.76 24.63
C GLN A 550 18.34 19.77 23.75
N ILE A 551 17.79 18.56 23.55
CA ILE A 551 18.37 17.58 22.65
C ILE A 551 18.35 18.09 21.21
N ALA A 552 17.21 18.64 20.74
CA ALA A 552 17.11 19.23 19.41
C ALA A 552 18.10 20.37 19.21
N ASP A 553 18.23 21.29 20.18
CA ASP A 553 19.16 22.42 20.11
C ASP A 553 20.62 21.92 20.05
N ALA A 554 20.97 20.88 20.80
CA ALA A 554 22.30 20.28 20.75
C ALA A 554 22.63 19.62 19.41
N ILE A 555 21.66 18.87 18.82
CA ILE A 555 21.82 18.29 17.48
C ILE A 555 22.04 19.40 16.45
N LYS A 556 21.19 20.44 16.48
CA LYS A 556 21.32 21.58 15.57
C LYS A 556 22.69 22.25 15.68
N GLN A 557 23.17 22.46 16.90
CA GLN A 557 24.47 23.07 17.11
C GLN A 557 25.59 22.20 16.53
N ASP A 558 25.56 20.88 16.77
CA ASP A 558 26.56 19.97 16.22
C ASP A 558 26.52 19.90 14.70
N VAL A 559 25.33 19.98 14.07
CA VAL A 559 25.19 20.08 12.62
C VAL A 559 25.88 21.34 12.09
N LEU A 560 25.65 22.48 12.72
CA LEU A 560 26.24 23.76 12.30
C LEU A 560 27.75 23.81 12.52
N ASP A 561 28.22 23.30 13.66
CA ASP A 561 29.65 23.35 14.01
C ASP A 561 30.48 22.36 13.22
N ASN A 562 29.92 21.21 12.85
CA ASN A 562 30.69 20.13 12.24
C ASN A 562 30.46 19.96 10.75
N LEU A 563 29.25 20.26 10.25
CA LEU A 563 28.86 19.94 8.87
C LEU A 563 28.73 21.17 7.96
N TRP A 564 28.75 22.38 8.51
CA TRP A 564 28.71 23.61 7.71
C TRP A 564 30.07 23.87 7.02
N ASP A 565 30.07 23.85 5.71
CA ASP A 565 31.24 24.26 4.90
C ASP A 565 31.10 25.73 4.50
N SER A 566 32.02 26.55 5.03
CA SER A 566 32.02 28.00 4.77
C SER A 566 32.35 28.36 3.33
N ASP A 567 33.03 27.50 2.60
CA ASP A 567 33.47 27.76 1.23
C ASP A 567 32.33 27.50 0.24
N SER A 568 31.69 26.36 0.35
CA SER A 568 30.53 26.00 -0.52
C SER A 568 29.19 26.58 -0.06
N LYS A 569 29.11 27.06 1.19
CA LYS A 569 27.85 27.54 1.82
C LYS A 569 26.77 26.45 1.90
N LEU A 570 27.18 25.22 2.16
CA LEU A 570 26.33 24.05 2.26
C LEU A 570 26.63 23.25 3.52
N LEU A 571 25.66 22.47 3.98
CA LEU A 571 25.88 21.40 4.94
C LEU A 571 26.39 20.16 4.18
N LEU A 572 27.58 19.72 4.49
CA LEU A 572 28.25 18.59 3.85
C LEU A 572 28.36 17.42 4.84
N HIS A 573 28.36 16.20 4.32
CA HIS A 573 28.71 15.01 5.09
C HIS A 573 30.22 15.05 5.42
N LYS A 574 30.61 14.43 6.54
CA LYS A 574 31.99 14.48 7.05
C LYS A 574 32.45 13.08 7.40
N TRP A 575 33.58 12.67 6.81
CA TRP A 575 34.17 11.36 7.07
C TRP A 575 34.72 11.24 8.48
N LEU A 576 34.38 10.16 9.19
CA LEU A 576 34.77 9.96 10.59
C LEU A 576 36.28 9.67 10.74
N ASN A 577 36.90 9.00 9.76
CA ASN A 577 38.27 8.55 9.87
C ASN A 577 39.32 9.68 9.82
N ASP A 578 39.03 10.78 9.16
CA ASP A 578 39.97 11.90 9.00
C ASP A 578 39.36 13.30 9.18
N GLY A 579 38.05 13.35 9.41
CA GLY A 579 37.31 14.60 9.63
C GLY A 579 37.19 15.48 8.39
N GLN A 580 37.44 14.94 7.18
CA GLN A 580 37.30 15.71 5.94
C GLN A 580 35.86 15.71 5.44
N PHE A 581 35.42 16.81 4.83
CA PHE A 581 34.17 16.86 4.15
C PHE A 581 34.11 15.90 2.96
N ALA A 582 32.96 15.28 2.74
CA ALA A 582 32.72 14.46 1.56
C ALA A 582 32.83 15.33 0.30
N LYS A 583 33.52 14.79 -0.70
CA LYS A 583 33.91 15.50 -1.90
C LYS A 583 32.74 15.77 -2.86
N TYR A 584 31.80 14.84 -2.89
CA TYR A 584 30.66 14.94 -3.77
C TYR A 584 29.46 15.52 -3.03
N LYS A 585 28.54 16.11 -3.77
CA LYS A 585 27.30 16.70 -3.31
C LYS A 585 26.13 16.07 -4.04
N ASP A 586 25.04 15.85 -3.34
CA ASP A 586 23.81 15.29 -3.88
C ASP A 586 22.58 15.94 -3.22
N LEU A 587 21.38 15.41 -3.51
CA LEU A 587 20.14 15.92 -2.95
C LEU A 587 20.06 15.80 -1.43
N ASN A 588 20.77 14.83 -0.83
CA ASN A 588 20.74 14.61 0.62
C ASN A 588 21.34 15.79 1.39
N ASN A 589 22.25 16.54 0.80
CA ASN A 589 22.79 17.76 1.38
C ASN A 589 21.74 18.87 1.54
N TYR A 590 20.57 18.75 0.89
CA TYR A 590 19.48 19.72 0.97
C TYR A 590 18.36 19.35 1.95
N TYR A 591 18.33 18.14 2.48
CA TYR A 591 17.31 17.73 3.47
C TYR A 591 17.27 18.62 4.72
N PRO A 592 18.40 19.09 5.27
CA PRO A 592 18.38 20.01 6.41
C PRO A 592 17.55 21.28 6.15
N TYR A 593 17.55 21.76 4.92
CA TYR A 593 16.79 22.96 4.56
C TYR A 593 15.28 22.66 4.37
N ALA A 594 14.94 21.44 3.95
CA ALA A 594 13.55 21.01 3.88
C ALA A 594 12.93 20.89 5.28
N ASP A 595 13.72 20.46 6.26
CA ASP A 595 13.30 20.37 7.66
C ASP A 595 13.25 21.73 8.37
N ARG A 596 13.69 22.81 7.71
CA ARG A 596 13.71 24.18 8.22
C ARG A 596 14.59 24.34 9.47
N GLN A 597 15.74 23.76 9.43
CA GLN A 597 16.76 23.96 10.47
C GLN A 597 17.34 25.38 10.48
#